data_09d0d1b55cb1d955831168db61881acb
#
_entry.id   09d0d1b55cb1d955831168db61881acb
#
_cell.length_a   1.000
_cell.length_b   1.000
_cell.length_c   1.000
_cell.angle_alpha   90.00
_cell.angle_beta   90.00
_cell.angle_gamma   90.00
#
_symmetry.space_group_name_H-M   'P 1'
#
loop_
_entity.id
_entity.type
_entity.pdbx_description
1 polymer ?
#
loop_
_entity_poly.entity_id
_entity_poly.type
_entity_poly.pdbx_seq_one_letter_code
_entity_poly.pdbx_strand_id
1 'polypeptide(L)'
;MSKKPFVSVDALEAITKTYPTPFHLYNKAEIVRRAKLLQEAFSWNAGFKEYFAVKATPNPYIVRLLAELGCGCDCANATELTLAKACGVAGQNIMLSSNDTTVLDFARAHEVGAIINLDAGGDMLTTLEEAVGSNVPQVMCARLNPGGVFESQNGIIGNPDDAKFGMTEEQLFQTFAYLKTKGVTEFGLHAFLASNAQEEDYYPNLARVLFKLAVKLHRELDIHIGFIDLSGGIGVAYKPGQVEPDVLAIGQGVKRAFEEVLVPEGMGDVAIYTELGRWLLGPAGALVTRVLHQKETYRYYLGVDACAANLMRPAIYDAYHHITVMGKEDAPATHTYNVVGGLCENNDQFAKNRQLPEVSVGDLLFIHDTGAHGFSMGYNYNGRLRSAELLLLEDGSVQLIRRAETEADYFATLAFDGSDFSDLAQQTTINTTR
;
A
#
# COMPACT_ATOMS: atom_id res chain seq x y z
N MET A 1 -12.95 10.98 17.42
CA MET A 1 -14.23 10.31 17.11
C MET A 1 -14.07 8.82 17.33
N SER A 2 -15.14 8.07 17.67
CA SER A 2 -15.08 6.62 17.74
C SER A 2 -14.98 6.05 16.31
N LYS A 3 -14.12 5.06 16.08
CA LYS A 3 -14.12 4.32 14.81
C LYS A 3 -15.37 3.46 14.74
N LYS A 4 -16.11 3.56 13.64
CA LYS A 4 -17.32 2.76 13.41
C LYS A 4 -17.13 1.84 12.20
N PRO A 5 -17.64 0.61 12.26
CA PRO A 5 -17.70 -0.26 11.09
C PRO A 5 -18.51 0.41 9.97
N PHE A 6 -18.11 0.19 8.74
CA PHE A 6 -18.83 0.69 7.55
C PHE A 6 -19.95 -0.26 7.07
N VAL A 7 -20.25 -1.29 7.85
CA VAL A 7 -21.28 -2.30 7.60
C VAL A 7 -21.96 -2.63 8.92
N SER A 8 -23.27 -2.89 8.90
CA SER A 8 -24.01 -3.33 10.09
C SER A 8 -23.74 -4.77 10.43
N VAL A 9 -24.02 -5.17 11.69
CA VAL A 9 -23.87 -6.56 12.14
C VAL A 9 -24.78 -7.50 11.32
N ASP A 10 -26.02 -7.11 11.03
CA ASP A 10 -26.96 -7.96 10.27
C ASP A 10 -26.47 -8.20 8.83
N ALA A 11 -25.97 -7.14 8.18
CA ALA A 11 -25.39 -7.26 6.85
C ALA A 11 -24.13 -8.15 6.87
N LEU A 12 -23.28 -7.98 7.89
CA LEU A 12 -22.06 -8.79 8.02
C LEU A 12 -22.40 -10.27 8.28
N GLU A 13 -23.37 -10.57 9.14
CA GLU A 13 -23.86 -11.94 9.35
C GLU A 13 -24.48 -12.53 8.08
N ALA A 14 -25.16 -11.72 7.26
CA ALA A 14 -25.65 -12.19 5.96
C ALA A 14 -24.50 -12.54 5.01
N ILE A 15 -23.44 -11.73 4.98
CA ILE A 15 -22.23 -11.99 4.18
C ILE A 15 -21.56 -13.29 4.62
N THR A 16 -21.45 -13.55 5.93
CA THR A 16 -20.79 -14.77 6.45
C THR A 16 -21.51 -16.07 6.08
N LYS A 17 -22.78 -16.01 5.72
CA LYS A 17 -23.52 -17.19 5.22
C LYS A 17 -23.03 -17.67 3.86
N THR A 18 -22.53 -16.74 3.04
CA THR A 18 -22.01 -17.04 1.69
C THR A 18 -20.48 -17.14 1.69
N TYR A 19 -19.82 -16.28 2.46
CA TYR A 19 -18.37 -16.18 2.55
C TYR A 19 -17.94 -16.41 4.00
N PRO A 20 -17.45 -17.60 4.35
CA PRO A 20 -16.99 -17.87 5.71
C PRO A 20 -15.85 -16.94 6.12
N THR A 21 -15.80 -16.60 7.41
CA THR A 21 -14.66 -15.90 8.01
C THR A 21 -13.42 -16.83 8.07
N PRO A 22 -12.18 -16.27 8.08
CA PRO A 22 -11.88 -14.85 7.95
C PRO A 22 -11.93 -14.37 6.49
N PHE A 23 -12.22 -13.08 6.27
CA PHE A 23 -12.09 -12.44 4.97
C PHE A 23 -11.73 -10.96 5.11
N HIS A 24 -11.09 -10.39 4.08
CA HIS A 24 -10.94 -8.94 3.96
C HIS A 24 -12.16 -8.36 3.27
N LEU A 25 -12.70 -7.28 3.81
CA LEU A 25 -13.83 -6.53 3.23
C LEU A 25 -13.39 -5.12 2.92
N TYR A 26 -13.54 -4.71 1.65
CA TYR A 26 -13.22 -3.37 1.17
C TYR A 26 -14.51 -2.58 0.90
N ASN A 27 -14.51 -1.30 1.22
CA ASN A 27 -15.61 -0.37 0.98
C ASN A 27 -15.33 0.45 -0.28
N LYS A 28 -16.02 0.15 -1.39
CA LYS A 28 -15.86 0.85 -2.67
C LYS A 28 -16.12 2.35 -2.55
N ALA A 29 -17.17 2.75 -1.84
CA ALA A 29 -17.53 4.16 -1.70
C ALA A 29 -16.42 4.97 -1.01
N GLU A 30 -15.79 4.41 0.02
CA GLU A 30 -14.68 5.07 0.72
C GLU A 30 -13.42 5.17 -0.16
N ILE A 31 -13.10 4.13 -0.94
CA ILE A 31 -11.99 4.17 -1.91
C ILE A 31 -12.22 5.32 -2.92
N VAL A 32 -13.40 5.39 -3.50
CA VAL A 32 -13.77 6.44 -4.47
C VAL A 32 -13.72 7.83 -3.84
N ARG A 33 -14.24 7.99 -2.62
CA ARG A 33 -14.22 9.25 -1.88
C ARG A 33 -12.79 9.74 -1.67
N ARG A 34 -11.89 8.84 -1.22
CA ARG A 34 -10.48 9.20 -0.95
C ARG A 34 -9.73 9.55 -2.24
N ALA A 35 -9.90 8.80 -3.29
CA ALA A 35 -9.26 9.11 -4.57
C ALA A 35 -9.70 10.50 -5.10
N LYS A 36 -11.00 10.82 -5.03
CA LYS A 36 -11.51 12.13 -5.44
C LYS A 36 -11.00 13.26 -4.55
N LEU A 37 -10.93 13.04 -3.24
CA LEU A 37 -10.43 14.04 -2.28
C LEU A 37 -8.94 14.35 -2.53
N LEU A 38 -8.15 13.35 -2.88
CA LEU A 38 -6.74 13.55 -3.25
C LEU A 38 -6.61 14.38 -4.54
N GLN A 39 -7.41 14.07 -5.55
CA GLN A 39 -7.45 14.85 -6.80
C GLN A 39 -7.86 16.31 -6.55
N GLU A 40 -8.83 16.54 -5.65
CA GLU A 40 -9.23 17.88 -5.24
C GLU A 40 -8.06 18.63 -4.56
N ALA A 41 -7.35 17.98 -3.65
CA ALA A 41 -6.23 18.56 -2.90
C ALA A 41 -5.11 19.10 -3.81
N PHE A 42 -4.87 18.43 -4.93
CA PHE A 42 -3.82 18.79 -5.89
C PHE A 42 -4.34 19.34 -7.22
N SER A 43 -5.63 19.69 -7.30
CA SER A 43 -6.26 20.23 -8.52
C SER A 43 -5.65 21.53 -9.03
N TRP A 44 -4.86 22.22 -8.22
CA TRP A 44 -4.11 23.41 -8.58
C TRP A 44 -2.93 23.13 -9.53
N ASN A 45 -2.43 21.89 -9.59
CA ASN A 45 -1.36 21.47 -10.50
C ASN A 45 -1.99 20.68 -11.67
N ALA A 46 -1.91 21.25 -12.87
CA ALA A 46 -2.55 20.67 -14.06
C ALA A 46 -1.96 19.29 -14.45
N GLY A 47 -0.71 19.02 -14.06
CA GLY A 47 -0.01 17.76 -14.31
C GLY A 47 -0.15 16.76 -13.18
N PHE A 48 -0.91 17.08 -12.10
CA PHE A 48 -1.02 16.18 -10.94
C PHE A 48 -1.45 14.79 -11.32
N LYS A 49 -0.78 13.79 -10.73
CA LYS A 49 -1.13 12.39 -10.88
C LYS A 49 -0.83 11.58 -9.63
N GLU A 50 -1.80 10.79 -9.24
CA GLU A 50 -1.61 9.71 -8.26
C GLU A 50 -1.20 8.44 -8.98
N TYR A 51 -0.09 7.83 -8.58
CA TYR A 51 0.32 6.48 -8.96
C TYR A 51 0.06 5.55 -7.79
N PHE A 52 -1.07 4.86 -7.82
CA PHE A 52 -1.43 3.95 -6.73
C PHE A 52 -0.33 2.92 -6.47
N ALA A 53 0.20 2.86 -5.24
CA ALA A 53 1.19 1.88 -4.84
C ALA A 53 0.59 0.47 -4.84
N VAL A 54 0.83 -0.31 -5.90
CA VAL A 54 0.22 -1.63 -6.13
C VAL A 54 0.50 -2.59 -4.97
N LYS A 55 1.70 -2.53 -4.38
CA LYS A 55 2.10 -3.29 -3.18
C LYS A 55 1.14 -3.16 -1.99
N ALA A 56 0.39 -2.09 -1.91
CA ALA A 56 -0.56 -1.89 -0.81
C ALA A 56 -1.73 -2.88 -0.89
N THR A 57 -2.27 -3.11 -2.10
CA THR A 57 -3.36 -4.06 -2.35
C THR A 57 -3.34 -4.52 -3.80
N PRO A 58 -2.53 -5.54 -4.17
CA PRO A 58 -2.34 -6.01 -5.54
C PRO A 58 -3.55 -6.87 -5.98
N ASN A 59 -4.70 -6.23 -6.11
CA ASN A 59 -5.95 -6.85 -6.55
C ASN A 59 -6.46 -6.17 -7.83
N PRO A 60 -6.72 -6.91 -8.93
CA PRO A 60 -7.10 -6.32 -10.21
C PRO A 60 -8.39 -5.50 -10.16
N TYR A 61 -9.33 -5.84 -9.29
CA TYR A 61 -10.58 -5.05 -9.12
C TYR A 61 -10.30 -3.68 -8.51
N ILE A 62 -9.40 -3.63 -7.52
CA ILE A 62 -8.99 -2.38 -6.87
C ILE A 62 -8.15 -1.52 -7.83
N VAL A 63 -7.18 -2.14 -8.52
CA VAL A 63 -6.33 -1.43 -9.50
C VAL A 63 -7.18 -0.83 -10.62
N ARG A 64 -8.15 -1.58 -11.19
CA ARG A 64 -9.07 -1.07 -12.21
C ARG A 64 -9.94 0.07 -11.69
N LEU A 65 -10.51 -0.06 -10.50
CA LEU A 65 -11.32 0.99 -9.89
C LEU A 65 -10.54 2.30 -9.76
N LEU A 66 -9.28 2.23 -9.31
CA LEU A 66 -8.43 3.42 -9.19
C LEU A 66 -7.99 3.96 -10.56
N ALA A 67 -7.71 3.09 -11.52
CA ALA A 67 -7.40 3.50 -12.90
C ALA A 67 -8.59 4.23 -13.57
N GLU A 68 -9.82 3.75 -13.36
CA GLU A 68 -11.05 4.42 -13.82
C GLU A 68 -11.25 5.82 -13.19
N LEU A 69 -10.67 6.04 -12.01
CA LEU A 69 -10.62 7.34 -11.33
C LEU A 69 -9.41 8.20 -11.74
N GLY A 70 -8.62 7.77 -12.73
CA GLY A 70 -7.49 8.52 -13.27
C GLY A 70 -6.14 8.25 -12.59
N CYS A 71 -6.06 7.32 -11.64
CA CYS A 71 -4.79 6.93 -11.02
C CYS A 71 -3.94 6.10 -11.99
N GLY A 72 -2.62 6.29 -11.93
CA GLY A 72 -1.63 5.36 -12.46
C GLY A 72 -1.32 4.23 -11.48
N CYS A 73 -0.23 3.47 -11.76
CA CYS A 73 0.27 2.41 -10.90
C CYS A 73 1.75 2.64 -10.58
N ASP A 74 2.12 2.69 -9.30
CA ASP A 74 3.49 2.47 -8.84
C ASP A 74 3.70 0.98 -8.61
N CYS A 75 4.63 0.39 -9.37
CA CYS A 75 4.94 -1.03 -9.38
C CYS A 75 6.37 -1.27 -8.86
N ALA A 76 6.53 -2.26 -8.00
CA ALA A 76 7.81 -2.59 -7.38
C ALA A 76 8.62 -3.66 -8.15
N ASN A 77 8.02 -4.36 -9.11
CA ASN A 77 8.67 -5.45 -9.86
C ASN A 77 7.86 -5.88 -11.10
N ALA A 78 8.41 -6.84 -11.87
CA ALA A 78 7.80 -7.38 -13.09
C ALA A 78 6.39 -7.99 -12.86
N THR A 79 6.13 -8.56 -11.69
CA THR A 79 4.81 -9.15 -11.38
C THR A 79 3.74 -8.06 -11.25
N GLU A 80 4.05 -6.96 -10.55
CA GLU A 80 3.13 -5.83 -10.42
C GLU A 80 2.95 -5.08 -11.75
N LEU A 81 4.01 -4.95 -12.57
CA LEU A 81 3.91 -4.44 -13.95
C LEU A 81 2.98 -5.29 -14.81
N THR A 82 3.04 -6.62 -14.66
CA THR A 82 2.12 -7.54 -15.35
C THR A 82 0.69 -7.34 -14.91
N LEU A 83 0.46 -7.16 -13.60
CA LEU A 83 -0.86 -6.86 -13.05
C LEU A 83 -1.41 -5.53 -13.57
N ALA A 84 -0.62 -4.46 -13.56
CA ALA A 84 -1.02 -3.16 -14.07
C ALA A 84 -1.42 -3.24 -15.55
N LYS A 85 -0.61 -3.90 -16.40
CA LYS A 85 -0.91 -4.16 -17.81
C LYS A 85 -2.22 -4.94 -17.97
N ALA A 86 -2.43 -6.01 -17.19
CA ALA A 86 -3.66 -6.81 -17.21
C ALA A 86 -4.91 -6.03 -16.79
N CYS A 87 -4.73 -4.98 -15.99
CA CYS A 87 -5.79 -4.05 -15.60
C CYS A 87 -6.07 -2.94 -16.62
N GLY A 88 -5.32 -2.90 -17.75
CA GLY A 88 -5.49 -1.90 -18.80
C GLY A 88 -4.69 -0.61 -18.58
N VAL A 89 -3.82 -0.56 -17.57
CA VAL A 89 -2.89 0.56 -17.35
C VAL A 89 -1.67 0.37 -18.24
N ALA A 90 -1.20 1.41 -18.92
CA ALA A 90 -0.11 1.31 -19.88
C ALA A 90 0.70 2.61 -19.99
N GLY A 91 1.92 2.49 -20.52
CA GLY A 91 2.80 3.62 -20.82
C GLY A 91 3.18 4.39 -19.54
N GLN A 92 3.27 5.69 -19.66
CA GLN A 92 3.60 6.59 -18.56
C GLN A 92 2.51 6.68 -17.46
N ASN A 93 1.44 5.88 -17.55
CA ASN A 93 0.54 5.67 -16.42
C ASN A 93 1.06 4.58 -15.45
N ILE A 94 2.20 3.99 -15.73
CA ILE A 94 2.90 3.06 -14.86
C ILE A 94 4.25 3.65 -14.50
N MET A 95 4.62 3.55 -13.24
CA MET A 95 5.97 3.81 -12.73
C MET A 95 6.54 2.52 -12.17
N LEU A 96 7.82 2.23 -12.46
CA LEU A 96 8.60 1.20 -11.80
C LEU A 96 9.46 1.86 -10.74
N SER A 97 9.15 1.67 -9.46
CA SER A 97 9.97 2.11 -8.31
C SER A 97 10.47 0.89 -7.54
N SER A 98 11.70 0.46 -7.84
CA SER A 98 12.34 -0.71 -7.24
C SER A 98 13.74 -0.35 -6.76
N ASN A 99 14.14 -0.86 -5.59
CA ASN A 99 15.46 -0.55 -4.99
C ASN A 99 16.55 -1.58 -5.31
N ASP A 100 16.18 -2.73 -5.86
CA ASP A 100 17.10 -3.81 -6.23
C ASP A 100 16.59 -4.45 -7.52
N THR A 101 16.67 -3.65 -8.58
CA THR A 101 15.97 -3.88 -9.84
C THR A 101 16.72 -4.87 -10.71
N THR A 102 16.05 -5.93 -11.13
CA THR A 102 16.61 -6.96 -11.99
C THR A 102 16.52 -6.58 -13.50
N VAL A 103 17.29 -7.27 -14.33
CA VAL A 103 17.18 -7.16 -15.80
C VAL A 103 15.74 -7.43 -16.27
N LEU A 104 15.05 -8.40 -15.65
CA LEU A 104 13.66 -8.73 -15.98
C LEU A 104 12.70 -7.58 -15.64
N ASP A 105 12.90 -6.91 -14.49
CA ASP A 105 12.06 -5.79 -14.09
C ASP A 105 12.20 -4.62 -15.05
N PHE A 106 13.44 -4.24 -15.42
CA PHE A 106 13.69 -3.20 -16.41
C PHE A 106 13.17 -3.56 -17.80
N ALA A 107 13.38 -4.79 -18.27
CA ALA A 107 12.87 -5.23 -19.55
C ALA A 107 11.34 -5.18 -19.60
N ARG A 108 10.67 -5.61 -18.52
CA ARG A 108 9.21 -5.56 -18.44
C ARG A 108 8.70 -4.11 -18.36
N ALA A 109 9.36 -3.22 -17.59
CA ALA A 109 9.01 -1.81 -17.53
C ALA A 109 9.13 -1.14 -18.91
N HIS A 110 10.22 -1.44 -19.64
CA HIS A 110 10.43 -0.95 -21.00
C HIS A 110 9.35 -1.47 -21.96
N GLU A 111 9.03 -2.78 -21.90
CA GLU A 111 7.97 -3.41 -22.71
C GLU A 111 6.61 -2.72 -22.54
N VAL A 112 6.24 -2.37 -21.32
CA VAL A 112 4.95 -1.70 -21.04
C VAL A 112 4.99 -0.18 -21.20
N GLY A 113 6.17 0.40 -21.48
CA GLY A 113 6.39 1.83 -21.63
C GLY A 113 6.33 2.62 -20.32
N ALA A 114 6.60 1.96 -19.19
CA ALA A 114 6.56 2.59 -17.87
C ALA A 114 7.67 3.64 -17.69
N ILE A 115 7.41 4.63 -16.85
CA ILE A 115 8.46 5.49 -16.30
C ILE A 115 9.33 4.63 -15.37
N ILE A 116 10.64 4.66 -15.56
CA ILE A 116 11.59 3.95 -14.71
C ILE A 116 12.16 4.94 -13.69
N ASN A 117 11.97 4.64 -12.42
CA ASN A 117 12.53 5.39 -11.29
C ASN A 117 13.75 4.64 -10.75
N LEU A 118 14.94 5.18 -11.03
CA LEU A 118 16.21 4.59 -10.60
C LEU A 118 16.47 4.87 -9.11
N ASP A 119 16.74 3.82 -8.36
CA ASP A 119 17.08 3.91 -6.93
C ASP A 119 18.60 4.08 -6.72
N ALA A 120 19.41 3.71 -7.73
CA ALA A 120 20.86 3.84 -7.70
C ALA A 120 21.43 4.18 -9.09
N GLY A 121 22.64 4.72 -9.12
CA GLY A 121 23.46 4.86 -10.31
C GLY A 121 24.36 3.62 -10.55
N GLY A 122 25.51 3.78 -11.20
CA GLY A 122 26.54 2.75 -11.32
C GLY A 122 26.04 1.43 -11.91
N ASP A 123 26.08 0.37 -11.14
CA ASP A 123 25.71 -0.99 -11.59
C ASP A 123 24.24 -1.09 -12.00
N MET A 124 23.35 -0.29 -11.39
CA MET A 124 21.93 -0.27 -11.79
C MET A 124 21.73 0.29 -13.20
N LEU A 125 22.52 1.29 -13.60
CA LEU A 125 22.54 1.81 -14.98
C LEU A 125 23.04 0.73 -15.96
N THR A 126 24.04 -0.05 -15.58
CA THR A 126 24.53 -1.19 -16.37
C THR A 126 23.44 -2.24 -16.56
N THR A 127 22.72 -2.58 -15.49
CA THR A 127 21.58 -3.51 -15.51
C THR A 127 20.44 -2.99 -16.39
N LEU A 128 20.17 -1.70 -16.35
CA LEU A 128 19.20 -1.06 -17.26
C LEU A 128 19.63 -1.21 -18.71
N GLU A 129 20.89 -0.89 -19.04
CA GLU A 129 21.41 -1.03 -20.41
C GLU A 129 21.43 -2.47 -20.91
N GLU A 130 21.71 -3.43 -20.03
CA GLU A 130 21.57 -4.85 -20.36
C GLU A 130 20.13 -5.19 -20.76
N ALA A 131 19.15 -4.63 -20.05
CA ALA A 131 17.74 -4.91 -20.29
C ALA A 131 17.18 -4.25 -21.55
N VAL A 132 17.60 -3.01 -21.88
CA VAL A 132 16.98 -2.20 -22.94
C VAL A 132 17.90 -1.91 -24.12
N GLY A 133 19.20 -2.24 -24.01
CA GLY A 133 20.21 -1.94 -25.02
C GLY A 133 20.39 -0.42 -25.20
N SER A 134 20.40 0.02 -26.46
CA SER A 134 20.48 1.44 -26.80
C SER A 134 19.15 2.20 -26.67
N ASN A 135 18.05 1.51 -26.32
CA ASN A 135 16.70 2.07 -26.30
C ASN A 135 16.32 2.59 -24.89
N VAL A 136 17.20 3.38 -24.26
CA VAL A 136 16.88 4.01 -22.98
C VAL A 136 15.64 4.91 -23.15
N PRO A 137 14.62 4.81 -22.25
CA PRO A 137 13.44 5.65 -22.34
C PRO A 137 13.77 7.14 -22.30
N GLN A 138 12.99 7.96 -23.04
CA GLN A 138 13.20 9.40 -23.06
C GLN A 138 12.76 10.10 -21.78
N VAL A 139 11.89 9.45 -20.99
CA VAL A 139 11.41 9.92 -19.69
C VAL A 139 11.95 9.00 -18.61
N MET A 140 12.75 9.50 -17.70
CA MET A 140 13.38 8.74 -16.62
C MET A 140 13.25 9.48 -15.30
N CYS A 141 13.10 8.75 -14.22
CA CYS A 141 13.07 9.26 -12.86
C CYS A 141 14.26 8.74 -12.06
N ALA A 142 14.67 9.47 -11.02
CA ALA A 142 15.68 9.00 -10.09
C ALA A 142 15.34 9.42 -8.66
N ARG A 143 15.66 8.54 -7.71
CA ARG A 143 15.31 8.66 -6.30
C ARG A 143 16.44 9.29 -5.49
N LEU A 144 16.10 10.39 -4.81
CA LEU A 144 16.98 11.04 -3.85
C LEU A 144 16.93 10.34 -2.50
N ASN A 145 18.08 10.14 -1.88
CA ASN A 145 18.27 10.01 -0.45
C ASN A 145 18.97 11.28 0.06
N PRO A 146 18.28 12.17 0.78
CA PRO A 146 18.86 13.45 1.20
C PRO A 146 19.88 13.29 2.34
N GLY A 147 20.01 12.09 2.93
CA GLY A 147 20.81 11.87 4.14
C GLY A 147 20.22 12.55 5.37
N GLY A 148 20.93 12.46 6.51
CA GLY A 148 20.58 13.13 7.75
C GLY A 148 19.35 12.55 8.47
N VAL A 149 18.77 13.38 9.33
CA VAL A 149 17.58 13.02 10.14
C VAL A 149 16.37 13.76 9.61
N PHE A 150 15.33 13.01 9.23
CA PHE A 150 14.03 13.57 8.91
C PHE A 150 13.09 13.36 10.09
N GLU A 151 12.46 14.42 10.62
CA GLU A 151 11.74 14.38 11.91
C GLU A 151 10.52 13.42 11.94
N SER A 152 10.00 13.02 10.79
CA SER A 152 8.84 12.14 10.69
C SER A 152 9.23 10.65 10.55
N GLN A 153 9.92 10.11 11.56
CA GLN A 153 10.48 8.75 11.47
C GLN A 153 9.55 7.69 12.07
N ASN A 154 9.48 6.57 11.39
CA ASN A 154 8.99 5.33 11.96
C ASN A 154 9.89 4.14 11.56
N GLY A 155 9.82 3.04 12.30
CA GLY A 155 10.68 1.86 12.10
C GLY A 155 10.49 1.13 10.76
N ILE A 156 9.67 1.66 9.83
CA ILE A 156 9.43 1.06 8.50
C ILE A 156 10.49 1.52 7.50
N ILE A 157 10.91 2.79 7.55
CA ILE A 157 11.89 3.37 6.62
C ILE A 157 13.22 3.67 7.32
N GLY A 158 13.20 4.02 8.60
CA GLY A 158 14.39 4.40 9.35
C GLY A 158 14.86 5.82 9.03
N ASN A 159 16.06 6.15 9.49
CA ASN A 159 16.74 7.40 9.11
C ASN A 159 17.22 7.33 7.66
N PRO A 160 17.24 8.45 6.91
CA PRO A 160 17.83 8.47 5.57
C PRO A 160 19.26 7.92 5.51
N ASP A 161 20.10 8.19 6.51
CA ASP A 161 21.48 7.66 6.57
C ASP A 161 21.55 6.13 6.71
N ASP A 162 20.55 5.51 7.31
CA ASP A 162 20.46 4.05 7.50
C ASP A 162 19.57 3.37 6.44
N ALA A 163 18.88 4.15 5.62
CA ALA A 163 17.95 3.62 4.64
C ALA A 163 18.69 3.07 3.42
N LYS A 164 18.29 1.87 2.98
CA LYS A 164 18.86 1.22 1.79
C LYS A 164 18.43 1.84 0.45
N PHE A 165 17.74 2.98 0.47
CA PHE A 165 17.02 3.53 -0.67
C PHE A 165 17.61 4.85 -1.14
N GLY A 166 17.67 5.00 -2.48
CA GLY A 166 17.98 6.25 -3.15
C GLY A 166 19.45 6.61 -3.22
N MET A 167 19.74 7.65 -3.97
CA MET A 167 21.07 8.19 -4.25
C MET A 167 21.34 9.46 -3.46
N THR A 168 22.58 9.67 -3.05
CA THR A 168 23.02 10.99 -2.59
C THR A 168 22.84 12.04 -3.69
N GLU A 169 22.81 13.32 -3.33
CA GLU A 169 22.71 14.41 -4.30
C GLU A 169 23.81 14.32 -5.38
N GLU A 170 25.07 14.05 -4.99
CA GLU A 170 26.19 13.91 -5.93
C GLU A 170 25.98 12.74 -6.91
N GLN A 171 25.56 11.56 -6.42
CA GLN A 171 25.26 10.41 -7.28
C GLN A 171 24.10 10.69 -8.24
N LEU A 172 23.09 11.43 -7.78
CA LEU A 172 21.94 11.80 -8.59
C LEU A 172 22.35 12.76 -9.73
N PHE A 173 23.23 13.74 -9.46
CA PHE A 173 23.82 14.59 -10.51
C PHE A 173 24.58 13.77 -11.55
N GLN A 174 25.43 12.84 -11.12
CA GLN A 174 26.18 11.97 -12.02
C GLN A 174 25.25 11.10 -12.86
N THR A 175 24.20 10.54 -12.26
CA THR A 175 23.18 9.71 -12.92
C THR A 175 22.42 10.50 -13.97
N PHE A 176 21.95 11.71 -13.66
CA PHE A 176 21.22 12.55 -14.62
C PHE A 176 22.12 13.06 -15.75
N ALA A 177 23.35 13.44 -15.46
CA ALA A 177 24.32 13.78 -16.48
C ALA A 177 24.57 12.62 -17.46
N TYR A 178 24.70 11.41 -16.92
CA TYR A 178 24.85 10.19 -17.74
C TYR A 178 23.60 9.92 -18.60
N LEU A 179 22.41 9.92 -18.02
CA LEU A 179 21.15 9.71 -18.73
C LEU A 179 20.94 10.75 -19.86
N LYS A 180 21.31 12.00 -19.64
CA LYS A 180 21.30 13.02 -20.70
C LYS A 180 22.13 12.59 -21.92
N THR A 181 23.32 11.98 -21.71
CA THR A 181 24.16 11.47 -22.83
C THR A 181 23.52 10.28 -23.55
N LYS A 182 22.56 9.59 -22.91
CA LYS A 182 21.84 8.46 -23.49
C LYS A 182 20.54 8.86 -24.20
N GLY A 183 20.24 10.15 -24.29
CA GLY A 183 19.10 10.69 -25.03
C GLY A 183 17.84 10.85 -24.18
N VAL A 184 17.94 10.79 -22.84
CA VAL A 184 16.84 11.19 -21.96
C VAL A 184 16.59 12.68 -22.10
N THR A 185 15.35 13.06 -22.31
CA THR A 185 14.92 14.45 -22.57
C THR A 185 14.03 15.03 -21.48
N GLU A 186 13.39 14.18 -20.68
CA GLU A 186 12.52 14.56 -19.58
C GLU A 186 12.90 13.78 -18.32
N PHE A 187 13.14 14.49 -17.23
CA PHE A 187 13.64 13.93 -15.99
C PHE A 187 12.59 14.09 -14.87
N GLY A 188 12.40 13.03 -14.10
CA GLY A 188 11.64 13.06 -12.85
C GLY A 188 12.55 13.00 -11.64
N LEU A 189 12.12 13.61 -10.55
CA LEU A 189 12.81 13.55 -9.26
C LEU A 189 11.87 12.97 -8.22
N HIS A 190 12.35 11.97 -7.47
CA HIS A 190 11.55 11.24 -6.51
C HIS A 190 12.24 11.18 -5.14
N ALA A 191 11.48 11.17 -4.04
CA ALA A 191 11.97 10.76 -2.73
C ALA A 191 10.85 10.20 -1.86
N PHE A 192 11.17 9.20 -1.04
CA PHE A 192 10.26 8.59 -0.07
C PHE A 192 10.96 8.49 1.28
N LEU A 193 10.60 9.35 2.24
CA LEU A 193 11.31 9.52 3.51
C LEU A 193 10.53 9.10 4.74
N ALA A 194 9.21 8.88 4.63
CA ALA A 194 8.39 8.45 5.75
C ALA A 194 7.25 7.52 5.30
N SER A 195 6.74 6.71 6.23
CA SER A 195 5.53 5.93 6.06
C SER A 195 4.61 6.17 7.25
N ASN A 196 3.34 6.50 6.98
CA ASN A 196 2.34 6.82 8.00
C ASN A 196 2.67 8.10 8.80
N ALA A 197 3.18 9.14 8.12
CA ALA A 197 3.37 10.46 8.71
C ALA A 197 2.02 11.05 9.15
N GLN A 198 1.99 11.56 10.38
CA GLN A 198 0.79 12.16 10.97
C GLN A 198 0.81 13.69 10.86
N GLU A 199 1.94 14.26 10.50
CA GLU A 199 2.21 15.69 10.40
C GLU A 199 1.81 16.18 8.99
N GLU A 200 1.02 17.25 8.93
CA GLU A 200 0.56 17.84 7.66
C GLU A 200 1.68 18.55 6.89
N ASP A 201 2.76 18.93 7.57
CA ASP A 201 3.91 19.60 6.97
C ASP A 201 4.95 18.63 6.37
N TYR A 202 4.76 17.31 6.52
CA TYR A 202 5.65 16.31 5.92
C TYR A 202 5.82 16.52 4.40
N TYR A 203 4.72 16.52 3.63
CA TYR A 203 4.79 16.74 2.18
C TYR A 203 5.26 18.13 1.78
N PRO A 204 4.78 19.22 2.37
CA PRO A 204 5.32 20.55 2.11
C PRO A 204 6.84 20.66 2.32
N ASN A 205 7.37 20.03 3.36
CA ASN A 205 8.80 20.01 3.65
C ASN A 205 9.58 19.15 2.65
N LEU A 206 9.09 17.95 2.34
CA LEU A 206 9.66 17.09 1.30
C LEU A 206 9.67 17.82 -0.05
N ALA A 207 8.56 18.45 -0.42
CA ALA A 207 8.43 19.22 -1.64
C ALA A 207 9.49 20.34 -1.73
N ARG A 208 9.70 21.11 -0.66
CA ARG A 208 10.75 22.15 -0.65
C ARG A 208 12.15 21.60 -0.90
N VAL A 209 12.47 20.42 -0.34
CA VAL A 209 13.76 19.76 -0.57
C VAL A 209 13.90 19.41 -2.04
N LEU A 210 12.91 18.70 -2.60
CA LEU A 210 12.95 18.26 -4.00
C LEU A 210 12.90 19.44 -4.99
N PHE A 211 12.09 20.46 -4.72
CA PHE A 211 11.98 21.64 -5.59
C PHE A 211 13.31 22.42 -5.68
N LYS A 212 13.98 22.63 -4.55
CA LYS A 212 15.30 23.27 -4.55
C LYS A 212 16.33 22.45 -5.33
N LEU A 213 16.32 21.14 -5.16
CA LEU A 213 17.20 20.24 -5.90
C LEU A 213 16.87 20.24 -7.39
N ALA A 214 15.59 20.23 -7.75
CA ALA A 214 15.15 20.31 -9.15
C ALA A 214 15.63 21.58 -9.83
N VAL A 215 15.56 22.75 -9.17
CA VAL A 215 16.11 24.01 -9.66
C VAL A 215 17.62 23.92 -9.87
N LYS A 216 18.34 23.32 -8.93
CA LYS A 216 19.80 23.15 -9.03
C LYS A 216 20.17 22.23 -10.20
N LEU A 217 19.51 21.08 -10.35
CA LEU A 217 19.70 20.15 -11.46
C LEU A 217 19.40 20.81 -12.82
N HIS A 218 18.26 21.52 -12.91
CA HIS A 218 17.89 22.25 -14.11
C HIS A 218 18.98 23.25 -14.54
N ARG A 219 19.47 24.05 -13.60
CA ARG A 219 20.48 25.08 -13.88
C ARG A 219 21.86 24.53 -14.21
N GLU A 220 22.32 23.52 -13.43
CA GLU A 220 23.69 23.01 -13.55
C GLU A 220 23.86 22.02 -14.68
N LEU A 221 22.84 21.21 -14.97
CA LEU A 221 22.88 20.18 -16.01
C LEU A 221 22.16 20.60 -17.30
N ASP A 222 21.46 21.74 -17.31
CA ASP A 222 20.64 22.19 -18.44
C ASP A 222 19.72 21.03 -18.91
N ILE A 223 18.89 20.51 -17.98
CA ILE A 223 17.92 19.44 -18.22
C ILE A 223 16.51 19.90 -17.91
N HIS A 224 15.52 19.30 -18.57
CA HIS A 224 14.12 19.55 -18.28
C HIS A 224 13.62 18.62 -17.19
N ILE A 225 13.18 19.19 -16.05
CA ILE A 225 12.49 18.44 -14.99
C ILE A 225 11.00 18.51 -15.29
N GLY A 226 10.43 17.40 -15.78
CA GLY A 226 9.01 17.34 -16.16
C GLY A 226 8.09 17.09 -15.00
N PHE A 227 8.56 16.35 -13.99
CA PHE A 227 7.74 16.03 -12.81
C PHE A 227 8.57 15.83 -11.54
N ILE A 228 7.91 16.00 -10.40
CA ILE A 228 8.45 15.69 -9.08
C ILE A 228 7.47 14.80 -8.35
N ASP A 229 7.94 13.62 -7.95
CA ASP A 229 7.18 12.61 -7.24
C ASP A 229 7.47 12.68 -5.74
N LEU A 230 6.44 13.03 -4.98
CA LEU A 230 6.47 13.08 -3.51
C LEU A 230 6.25 11.70 -2.88
N SER A 231 6.07 10.67 -3.71
CA SER A 231 5.83 9.29 -3.32
C SER A 231 4.63 9.10 -2.38
N GLY A 232 4.69 8.10 -1.52
CA GLY A 232 3.71 7.88 -0.45
C GLY A 232 4.09 8.59 0.85
N GLY A 233 3.45 8.18 1.92
CA GLY A 233 3.85 8.61 3.27
C GLY A 233 2.73 9.17 4.14
N ILE A 234 1.68 9.77 3.59
CA ILE A 234 0.54 10.29 4.37
C ILE A 234 -0.05 9.18 5.23
N GLY A 235 -0.21 9.49 6.52
CA GLY A 235 -0.72 8.57 7.52
C GLY A 235 -2.24 8.50 7.58
N VAL A 236 -2.71 7.54 8.37
CA VAL A 236 -4.11 7.35 8.70
C VAL A 236 -4.29 7.26 10.20
N ALA A 237 -5.44 7.65 10.70
CA ALA A 237 -5.77 7.57 12.11
C ALA A 237 -6.14 6.12 12.46
N TYR A 238 -5.22 5.36 13.02
CA TYR A 238 -5.48 3.98 13.46
C TYR A 238 -6.21 3.89 14.81
N LYS A 239 -5.95 4.84 15.71
CA LYS A 239 -6.51 4.81 17.09
C LYS A 239 -7.76 5.67 17.19
N PRO A 240 -8.76 5.26 18.00
CA PRO A 240 -9.87 6.15 18.36
C PRO A 240 -9.33 7.46 18.94
N GLY A 241 -9.91 8.58 18.54
CA GLY A 241 -9.48 9.91 18.98
C GLY A 241 -8.27 10.49 18.25
N GLN A 242 -7.53 9.71 17.49
CA GLN A 242 -6.49 10.22 16.61
C GLN A 242 -7.14 11.03 15.47
N VAL A 243 -6.50 12.13 15.08
CA VAL A 243 -6.92 12.96 13.95
C VAL A 243 -6.13 12.51 12.71
N GLU A 244 -6.82 12.29 11.61
CA GLU A 244 -6.19 12.01 10.33
C GLU A 244 -5.64 13.32 9.73
N PRO A 245 -4.45 13.29 9.11
CA PRO A 245 -3.91 14.46 8.40
C PRO A 245 -4.89 14.99 7.34
N ASP A 246 -5.07 16.30 7.30
CA ASP A 246 -5.92 16.96 6.31
C ASP A 246 -5.21 17.04 4.96
N VAL A 247 -5.61 16.20 4.01
CA VAL A 247 -5.00 16.15 2.68
C VAL A 247 -5.20 17.43 1.88
N LEU A 248 -6.30 18.19 2.14
CA LEU A 248 -6.50 19.50 1.50
C LEU A 248 -5.48 20.52 2.02
N ALA A 249 -5.25 20.54 3.33
CA ALA A 249 -4.22 21.38 3.94
C ALA A 249 -2.81 21.01 3.44
N ILE A 250 -2.52 19.70 3.29
CA ILE A 250 -1.29 19.18 2.70
C ILE A 250 -1.13 19.71 1.27
N GLY A 251 -2.14 19.54 0.40
CA GLY A 251 -2.10 20.02 -0.98
C GLY A 251 -1.86 21.52 -1.09
N GLN A 252 -2.48 22.32 -0.21
CA GLN A 252 -2.22 23.77 -0.13
C GLN A 252 -0.79 24.09 0.36
N GLY A 253 -0.25 23.29 1.26
CA GLY A 253 1.12 23.41 1.73
C GLY A 253 2.14 23.17 0.61
N VAL A 254 1.93 22.12 -0.19
CA VAL A 254 2.75 21.82 -1.37
C VAL A 254 2.62 22.90 -2.44
N LYS A 255 1.40 23.43 -2.68
CA LYS A 255 1.17 24.56 -3.59
C LYS A 255 2.01 25.78 -3.21
N ARG A 256 1.97 26.16 -1.93
CA ARG A 256 2.80 27.31 -1.47
C ARG A 256 4.28 27.07 -1.72
N ALA A 257 4.80 25.88 -1.45
CA ALA A 257 6.18 25.53 -1.73
C ALA A 257 6.51 25.60 -3.23
N PHE A 258 5.59 25.16 -4.08
CA PHE A 258 5.70 25.22 -5.53
C PHE A 258 5.78 26.66 -6.04
N GLU A 259 4.86 27.50 -5.58
CA GLU A 259 4.81 28.92 -5.94
C GLU A 259 6.03 29.71 -5.42
N GLU A 260 6.57 29.33 -4.26
CA GLU A 260 7.76 29.95 -3.67
C GLU A 260 9.06 29.56 -4.37
N VAL A 261 9.19 28.33 -4.86
CA VAL A 261 10.48 27.77 -5.30
C VAL A 261 10.53 27.57 -6.81
N LEU A 262 9.53 26.94 -7.44
CA LEU A 262 9.59 26.57 -8.86
C LEU A 262 9.11 27.69 -9.79
N VAL A 263 8.02 28.38 -9.45
CA VAL A 263 7.43 29.41 -10.31
C VAL A 263 8.42 30.56 -10.61
N PRO A 264 9.20 31.09 -9.64
CA PRO A 264 10.18 32.15 -9.91
C PRO A 264 11.31 31.70 -10.84
N GLU A 265 11.55 30.39 -10.95
CA GLU A 265 12.57 29.80 -11.80
C GLU A 265 12.08 29.43 -13.22
N GLY A 266 10.83 29.79 -13.53
CA GLY A 266 10.21 29.42 -14.81
C GLY A 266 9.80 27.97 -14.93
N MET A 267 9.81 27.21 -13.80
CA MET A 267 9.46 25.79 -13.73
C MET A 267 8.01 25.56 -13.26
N GLY A 268 7.11 26.47 -13.63
CA GLY A 268 5.70 26.40 -13.24
C GLY A 268 4.88 25.32 -13.97
N ASP A 269 5.46 24.64 -14.94
CA ASP A 269 4.87 23.52 -15.71
C ASP A 269 5.20 22.13 -15.12
N VAL A 270 6.06 22.05 -14.11
CA VAL A 270 6.43 20.79 -13.45
C VAL A 270 5.21 20.11 -12.85
N ALA A 271 4.99 18.86 -13.22
CA ALA A 271 3.94 18.03 -12.66
C ALA A 271 4.28 17.52 -11.25
N ILE A 272 3.26 17.36 -10.41
CA ILE A 272 3.40 16.77 -9.08
C ILE A 272 2.80 15.38 -9.11
N TYR A 273 3.57 14.38 -8.68
CA TYR A 273 3.12 13.00 -8.53
C TYR A 273 3.12 12.56 -7.07
N THR A 274 2.27 11.57 -6.79
CA THR A 274 2.19 10.91 -5.48
C THR A 274 2.00 9.40 -5.67
N GLU A 275 2.45 8.59 -4.69
CA GLU A 275 2.37 7.12 -4.71
C GLU A 275 1.66 6.61 -3.44
N LEU A 276 0.44 7.06 -3.21
CA LEU A 276 -0.30 6.73 -1.99
C LEU A 276 -0.94 5.34 -2.07
N GLY A 277 -0.62 4.47 -1.13
CA GLY A 277 -1.30 3.19 -0.94
C GLY A 277 -2.12 3.19 0.35
N ARG A 278 -1.44 3.42 1.48
CA ARG A 278 -2.05 3.35 2.82
C ARG A 278 -3.18 4.36 3.00
N TRP A 279 -2.96 5.61 2.66
CA TRP A 279 -3.95 6.66 2.83
C TRP A 279 -5.21 6.39 1.98
N LEU A 280 -5.05 5.90 0.75
CA LEU A 280 -6.17 5.57 -0.13
C LEU A 280 -7.01 4.40 0.38
N LEU A 281 -6.37 3.32 0.81
CA LEU A 281 -7.05 2.05 1.03
C LEU A 281 -7.14 1.61 2.50
N GLY A 282 -6.21 2.04 3.35
CA GLY A 282 -6.18 1.57 4.73
C GLY A 282 -7.53 1.64 5.42
N PRO A 283 -8.14 2.83 5.56
CA PRO A 283 -9.44 3.01 6.20
C PRO A 283 -10.62 2.42 5.43
N ALA A 284 -10.43 2.16 4.13
CA ALA A 284 -11.45 1.57 3.29
C ALA A 284 -11.57 0.04 3.43
N GLY A 285 -10.76 -0.61 4.28
CA GLY A 285 -10.78 -2.05 4.43
C GLY A 285 -10.75 -2.53 5.87
N ALA A 286 -11.32 -3.69 6.10
CA ALA A 286 -11.33 -4.38 7.37
C ALA A 286 -11.05 -5.88 7.21
N LEU A 287 -10.44 -6.49 8.23
CA LEU A 287 -10.40 -7.94 8.39
C LEU A 287 -11.55 -8.36 9.30
N VAL A 288 -12.43 -9.21 8.79
CA VAL A 288 -13.55 -9.77 9.52
C VAL A 288 -13.17 -11.17 10.00
N THR A 289 -13.36 -11.44 11.27
CA THR A 289 -13.00 -12.71 11.90
C THR A 289 -14.02 -13.08 12.97
N ARG A 290 -14.13 -14.38 13.28
CA ARG A 290 -15.04 -14.90 14.28
C ARG A 290 -14.29 -15.45 15.48
N VAL A 291 -14.81 -15.19 16.68
CA VAL A 291 -14.27 -15.74 17.92
C VAL A 291 -14.61 -17.23 17.99
N LEU A 292 -13.59 -18.08 18.05
CA LEU A 292 -13.70 -19.53 18.12
C LEU A 292 -13.67 -20.03 19.56
N HIS A 293 -12.77 -19.46 20.37
CA HIS A 293 -12.50 -19.93 21.72
C HIS A 293 -12.19 -18.76 22.65
N GLN A 294 -12.51 -18.97 23.92
CA GLN A 294 -12.03 -18.14 25.02
C GLN A 294 -11.13 -18.99 25.92
N LYS A 295 -10.06 -18.41 26.38
CA LYS A 295 -9.11 -19.08 27.27
C LYS A 295 -8.67 -18.11 28.36
N GLU A 296 -8.87 -18.52 29.61
CA GLU A 296 -8.35 -17.84 30.78
C GLU A 296 -7.15 -18.61 31.34
N THR A 297 -6.03 -17.91 31.49
CA THR A 297 -4.86 -18.41 32.19
C THR A 297 -4.34 -17.28 33.09
N TYR A 298 -3.13 -16.76 32.85
CA TYR A 298 -2.68 -15.52 33.49
C TYR A 298 -3.24 -14.27 32.81
N ARG A 299 -3.91 -14.43 31.67
CA ARG A 299 -4.61 -13.41 30.87
C ARG A 299 -5.84 -14.03 30.21
N TYR A 300 -6.74 -13.15 29.75
CA TYR A 300 -7.88 -13.54 28.94
C TYR A 300 -7.53 -13.49 27.46
N TYR A 301 -7.70 -14.61 26.77
CA TYR A 301 -7.45 -14.73 25.33
C TYR A 301 -8.74 -14.98 24.58
N LEU A 302 -8.91 -14.24 23.47
CA LEU A 302 -9.92 -14.51 22.46
C LEU A 302 -9.21 -15.13 21.25
N GLY A 303 -9.36 -16.43 21.05
CA GLY A 303 -8.90 -17.14 19.88
C GLY A 303 -9.86 -16.94 18.72
N VAL A 304 -9.36 -16.43 17.59
CA VAL A 304 -10.15 -16.15 16.40
C VAL A 304 -9.72 -17.05 15.23
N ASP A 305 -10.56 -17.14 14.18
CA ASP A 305 -10.27 -17.94 12.98
C ASP A 305 -9.25 -17.25 12.04
N ALA A 306 -9.05 -15.94 12.16
CA ALA A 306 -7.93 -15.25 11.51
C ALA A 306 -6.61 -15.48 12.27
N CYS A 307 -5.50 -15.22 11.60
CA CYS A 307 -4.16 -15.25 12.19
C CYS A 307 -3.24 -14.20 11.52
N ALA A 308 -1.98 -14.08 11.98
CA ALA A 308 -1.02 -13.15 11.42
C ALA A 308 -0.78 -13.36 9.91
N ALA A 309 -1.06 -14.53 9.36
CA ALA A 309 -1.05 -14.77 7.92
C ALA A 309 -2.10 -13.92 7.16
N ASN A 310 -3.19 -13.51 7.82
CA ASN A 310 -4.19 -12.60 7.26
C ASN A 310 -3.83 -11.12 7.51
N LEU A 311 -3.20 -10.80 8.64
CA LEU A 311 -2.78 -9.45 9.00
C LEU A 311 -1.51 -9.50 9.87
N MET A 312 -0.35 -9.46 9.24
CA MET A 312 0.93 -9.60 9.94
C MET A 312 1.41 -8.34 10.67
N ARG A 313 0.88 -7.17 10.34
CA ARG A 313 1.37 -5.89 10.86
C ARG A 313 1.41 -5.80 12.40
N PRO A 314 0.39 -6.26 13.16
CA PRO A 314 0.48 -6.30 14.62
C PRO A 314 1.64 -7.18 15.13
N ALA A 315 1.90 -8.32 14.48
CA ALA A 315 2.95 -9.25 14.88
C ALA A 315 4.37 -8.71 14.63
N ILE A 316 4.60 -8.00 13.51
CA ILE A 316 5.92 -7.53 13.08
C ILE A 316 6.24 -6.13 13.62
N TYR A 317 5.25 -5.22 13.61
CA TYR A 317 5.48 -3.81 13.90
C TYR A 317 4.84 -3.36 15.21
N ASP A 318 4.21 -4.27 15.97
CA ASP A 318 3.30 -3.93 17.09
C ASP A 318 2.23 -2.88 16.68
N ALA A 319 1.83 -2.96 15.40
CA ALA A 319 0.91 -2.00 14.79
C ALA A 319 -0.47 -2.10 15.43
N TYR A 320 -0.98 -0.97 15.85
CA TYR A 320 -2.34 -0.90 16.37
C TYR A 320 -3.36 -0.96 15.23
N HIS A 321 -4.36 -1.85 15.37
CA HIS A 321 -5.61 -1.82 14.64
C HIS A 321 -6.76 -1.76 15.63
N HIS A 322 -7.75 -0.89 15.38
CA HIS A 322 -8.95 -0.86 16.21
C HIS A 322 -9.78 -2.11 15.96
N ILE A 323 -10.37 -2.64 17.02
CA ILE A 323 -11.24 -3.83 16.96
C ILE A 323 -12.60 -3.45 17.50
N THR A 324 -13.63 -3.65 16.70
CA THR A 324 -15.03 -3.53 17.11
C THR A 324 -15.64 -4.91 17.23
N VAL A 325 -16.33 -5.17 18.35
CA VAL A 325 -17.19 -6.33 18.52
C VAL A 325 -18.53 -6.00 17.88
N MET A 326 -18.87 -6.68 16.79
CA MET A 326 -20.06 -6.36 16.01
C MET A 326 -21.34 -6.57 16.81
N GLY A 327 -22.26 -5.61 16.73
CA GLY A 327 -23.49 -5.57 17.52
C GLY A 327 -23.31 -5.12 18.97
N LYS A 328 -22.07 -4.77 19.38
CA LYS A 328 -21.74 -4.24 20.72
C LYS A 328 -20.96 -2.93 20.66
N GLU A 329 -21.13 -2.16 19.56
CA GLU A 329 -20.35 -0.94 19.24
C GLU A 329 -20.48 0.14 20.32
N ASP A 330 -21.65 0.24 20.95
CA ASP A 330 -21.96 1.24 21.99
C ASP A 330 -21.90 0.63 23.42
N ALA A 331 -21.56 -0.66 23.56
CA ALA A 331 -21.42 -1.30 24.85
C ALA A 331 -20.13 -0.86 25.55
N PRO A 332 -20.12 -0.73 26.90
CA PRO A 332 -18.93 -0.33 27.63
C PRO A 332 -17.81 -1.36 27.51
N ALA A 333 -16.59 -0.88 27.23
CA ALA A 333 -15.38 -1.70 27.15
C ALA A 333 -14.86 -2.03 28.56
N THR A 334 -15.45 -3.03 29.19
CA THR A 334 -15.20 -3.38 30.60
C THR A 334 -14.25 -4.55 30.80
N HIS A 335 -13.87 -5.24 29.73
CA HIS A 335 -13.02 -6.42 29.80
C HIS A 335 -11.69 -6.20 29.07
N THR A 336 -10.65 -6.85 29.58
CA THR A 336 -9.29 -6.78 28.99
C THR A 336 -8.97 -8.11 28.33
N TYR A 337 -8.76 -8.09 27.02
CA TYR A 337 -8.46 -9.28 26.23
C TYR A 337 -7.17 -9.16 25.43
N ASN A 338 -6.54 -10.33 25.18
CA ASN A 338 -5.60 -10.52 24.09
C ASN A 338 -6.34 -11.23 22.95
N VAL A 339 -6.36 -10.61 21.77
CA VAL A 339 -7.00 -11.19 20.57
C VAL A 339 -5.93 -11.89 19.77
N VAL A 340 -6.04 -13.22 19.60
CA VAL A 340 -4.96 -14.09 19.10
C VAL A 340 -5.43 -15.01 17.98
N GLY A 341 -4.52 -15.28 17.03
CA GLY A 341 -4.74 -16.30 16.01
C GLY A 341 -4.25 -17.69 16.43
N GLY A 342 -4.20 -18.59 15.47
CA GLY A 342 -3.89 -20.02 15.69
C GLY A 342 -2.53 -20.47 15.15
N LEU A 343 -1.56 -19.56 14.92
CA LEU A 343 -0.21 -19.96 14.53
C LEU A 343 0.62 -20.44 15.71
N CYS A 344 1.59 -21.32 15.45
CA CYS A 344 2.60 -21.74 16.44
C CYS A 344 3.66 -20.64 16.65
N GLU A 345 3.20 -19.38 16.77
CA GLU A 345 3.98 -18.18 16.93
C GLU A 345 3.34 -17.28 17.99
N ASN A 346 4.06 -17.01 19.07
CA ASN A 346 3.51 -16.21 20.18
C ASN A 346 3.16 -14.77 19.80
N ASN A 347 3.75 -14.25 18.72
CA ASN A 347 3.45 -12.93 18.18
C ASN A 347 2.16 -12.90 17.34
N ASP A 348 1.50 -14.03 17.11
CA ASP A 348 0.22 -14.10 16.40
C ASP A 348 -0.91 -13.51 17.27
N GLN A 349 -0.83 -12.19 17.49
CA GLN A 349 -1.75 -11.43 18.31
C GLN A 349 -2.15 -10.14 17.56
N PHE A 350 -3.44 -9.98 17.33
CA PHE A 350 -4.04 -8.75 16.75
C PHE A 350 -4.09 -7.61 17.77
N ALA A 351 -4.22 -7.96 19.06
CA ALA A 351 -4.23 -6.98 20.13
C ALA A 351 -3.76 -7.62 21.46
N LYS A 352 -3.05 -6.82 22.24
CA LYS A 352 -2.59 -7.15 23.59
C LYS A 352 -3.23 -6.20 24.59
N ASN A 353 -3.76 -6.75 25.70
CA ASN A 353 -4.42 -5.99 26.78
C ASN A 353 -5.48 -4.99 26.25
N ARG A 354 -6.28 -5.40 25.25
CA ARG A 354 -7.29 -4.55 24.63
C ARG A 354 -8.55 -4.48 25.48
N GLN A 355 -9.00 -3.25 25.78
CA GLN A 355 -10.30 -3.02 26.38
C GLN A 355 -11.38 -3.22 25.31
N LEU A 356 -12.30 -4.16 25.56
CA LEU A 356 -13.44 -4.48 24.70
C LEU A 356 -14.69 -4.65 25.55
N PRO A 357 -15.89 -4.58 24.97
CA PRO A 357 -17.11 -5.11 25.60
C PRO A 357 -16.95 -6.59 25.94
N GLU A 358 -17.87 -7.15 26.72
CA GLU A 358 -17.94 -8.59 26.93
C GLU A 358 -18.09 -9.31 25.58
N VAL A 359 -17.16 -10.24 25.30
CA VAL A 359 -17.12 -11.02 24.05
C VAL A 359 -17.54 -12.45 24.31
N SER A 360 -18.31 -13.03 23.41
CA SER A 360 -18.74 -14.42 23.44
C SER A 360 -18.15 -15.21 22.26
N VAL A 361 -18.03 -16.53 22.42
CA VAL A 361 -17.73 -17.43 21.29
C VAL A 361 -18.83 -17.28 20.24
N GLY A 362 -18.41 -17.14 18.98
CA GLY A 362 -19.31 -16.86 17.86
C GLY A 362 -19.44 -15.38 17.48
N ASP A 363 -19.06 -14.45 18.35
CA ASP A 363 -19.07 -13.01 18.01
C ASP A 363 -18.17 -12.71 16.83
N LEU A 364 -18.60 -11.79 15.96
CA LEU A 364 -17.78 -11.24 14.87
C LEU A 364 -16.96 -10.07 15.37
N LEU A 365 -15.68 -10.08 15.04
CA LEU A 365 -14.77 -8.97 15.25
C LEU A 365 -14.46 -8.31 13.91
N PHE A 366 -14.56 -6.98 13.90
CA PHE A 366 -14.21 -6.12 12.77
C PHE A 366 -12.90 -5.41 13.10
N ILE A 367 -11.80 -5.84 12.45
CA ILE A 367 -10.47 -5.25 12.64
C ILE A 367 -10.29 -4.18 11.58
N HIS A 368 -10.27 -2.91 12.01
CA HIS A 368 -10.28 -1.74 11.14
C HIS A 368 -8.96 -1.46 10.43
N ASP A 369 -9.01 -0.65 9.38
CA ASP A 369 -7.87 -0.05 8.68
C ASP A 369 -6.89 -1.08 8.08
N THR A 370 -7.42 -2.19 7.59
CA THR A 370 -6.61 -3.27 7.00
C THR A 370 -6.61 -3.27 5.47
N GLY A 371 -7.20 -2.25 4.83
CA GLY A 371 -7.35 -2.18 3.38
C GLY A 371 -6.04 -2.00 2.61
N ALA A 372 -4.97 -1.57 3.29
CA ALA A 372 -3.63 -1.49 2.72
C ALA A 372 -2.64 -2.27 3.60
N HIS A 373 -1.73 -3.01 2.98
CA HIS A 373 -0.73 -3.82 3.68
C HIS A 373 -1.35 -4.83 4.68
N GLY A 374 -2.59 -5.22 4.45
CA GLY A 374 -3.30 -6.29 5.15
C GLY A 374 -3.08 -7.59 4.39
N PHE A 375 -3.99 -7.91 3.47
CA PHE A 375 -3.88 -9.11 2.64
C PHE A 375 -2.54 -9.20 1.89
N SER A 376 -2.05 -8.08 1.32
CA SER A 376 -0.84 -8.06 0.49
C SER A 376 0.42 -8.54 1.21
N MET A 377 0.54 -8.28 2.51
CA MET A 377 1.66 -8.75 3.32
C MET A 377 1.45 -10.16 3.89
N GLY A 378 0.35 -10.83 3.55
CA GLY A 378 0.06 -12.17 4.03
C GLY A 378 1.03 -13.22 3.50
N TYR A 379 1.08 -14.33 4.22
CA TYR A 379 1.97 -15.48 3.95
C TYR A 379 1.27 -16.78 4.32
N ASN A 380 1.90 -17.92 4.04
CA ASN A 380 1.46 -19.23 4.50
C ASN A 380 2.43 -19.73 5.58
N TYR A 381 1.93 -20.00 6.76
CA TYR A 381 2.65 -20.62 7.87
C TYR A 381 1.72 -21.57 8.62
N ASN A 382 2.23 -22.66 9.19
CA ASN A 382 1.46 -23.74 9.78
C ASN A 382 0.36 -24.32 8.85
N GLY A 383 0.55 -24.27 7.53
CA GLY A 383 -0.46 -24.70 6.57
C GLY A 383 -1.71 -23.82 6.53
N ARG A 384 -1.69 -22.63 7.11
CA ARG A 384 -2.83 -21.70 7.04
C ARG A 384 -2.99 -21.16 5.63
N LEU A 385 -4.20 -21.30 5.12
CA LEU A 385 -4.60 -20.81 3.80
C LEU A 385 -4.94 -19.33 3.86
N ARG A 386 -4.75 -18.60 2.75
CA ARG A 386 -5.07 -17.20 2.67
C ARG A 386 -6.57 -17.00 2.50
N SER A 387 -7.10 -15.97 3.13
CA SER A 387 -8.52 -15.65 3.17
C SER A 387 -9.04 -15.05 1.85
N ALA A 388 -10.36 -14.99 1.71
CA ALA A 388 -11.00 -14.27 0.62
C ALA A 388 -10.84 -12.75 0.76
N GLU A 389 -11.00 -12.04 -0.38
CA GLU A 389 -11.16 -10.59 -0.44
C GLU A 389 -12.51 -10.27 -1.08
N LEU A 390 -13.28 -9.40 -0.43
CA LEU A 390 -14.64 -9.00 -0.82
C LEU A 390 -14.70 -7.49 -1.00
N LEU A 391 -15.48 -7.01 -1.97
CA LEU A 391 -15.75 -5.60 -2.21
C LEU A 391 -17.22 -5.29 -1.92
N LEU A 392 -17.47 -4.45 -0.91
CA LEU A 392 -18.79 -3.92 -0.59
C LEU A 392 -19.12 -2.81 -1.58
N LEU A 393 -20.21 -2.97 -2.33
CA LEU A 393 -20.69 -2.03 -3.32
C LEU A 393 -21.64 -1.01 -2.69
N GLU A 394 -21.94 0.07 -3.43
CA GLU A 394 -22.76 1.18 -2.95
C GLU A 394 -24.23 0.80 -2.68
N ASP A 395 -24.72 -0.24 -3.34
CA ASP A 395 -26.08 -0.81 -3.12
C ASP A 395 -26.16 -1.78 -1.95
N GLY A 396 -25.04 -1.98 -1.23
CA GLY A 396 -24.91 -2.93 -0.11
C GLY A 396 -24.64 -4.37 -0.52
N SER A 397 -24.60 -4.69 -1.81
CA SER A 397 -24.19 -6.00 -2.28
C SER A 397 -22.68 -6.19 -2.15
N VAL A 398 -22.24 -7.45 -2.18
CA VAL A 398 -20.83 -7.82 -2.02
C VAL A 398 -20.35 -8.59 -3.22
N GLN A 399 -19.23 -8.15 -3.80
CA GLN A 399 -18.55 -8.83 -4.89
C GLN A 399 -17.34 -9.59 -4.38
N LEU A 400 -17.23 -10.87 -4.74
CA LEU A 400 -15.99 -11.63 -4.54
C LEU A 400 -14.92 -11.13 -5.50
N ILE A 401 -13.83 -10.57 -4.97
CA ILE A 401 -12.70 -10.05 -5.77
C ILE A 401 -11.45 -10.92 -5.67
N ARG A 402 -11.42 -11.84 -4.72
CA ARG A 402 -10.47 -12.95 -4.58
C ARG A 402 -11.13 -14.05 -3.77
N ARG A 403 -11.16 -15.29 -4.28
CA ARG A 403 -11.58 -16.44 -3.45
C ARG A 403 -10.52 -16.75 -2.38
N ALA A 404 -10.92 -17.42 -1.32
CA ALA A 404 -9.97 -18.00 -0.39
C ALA A 404 -9.12 -19.09 -1.09
N GLU A 405 -7.91 -19.30 -0.58
CA GLU A 405 -7.09 -20.43 -1.00
C GLU A 405 -7.72 -21.75 -0.57
N THR A 406 -7.42 -22.78 -1.34
CA THR A 406 -7.68 -24.19 -1.04
C THR A 406 -6.35 -24.91 -0.81
N GLU A 407 -6.39 -26.13 -0.29
CA GLU A 407 -5.21 -26.99 -0.17
C GLU A 407 -4.53 -27.22 -1.53
N ALA A 408 -5.31 -27.29 -2.62
CA ALA A 408 -4.79 -27.42 -3.96
C ALA A 408 -3.93 -26.19 -4.37
N ASP A 409 -4.32 -24.99 -3.97
CA ASP A 409 -3.49 -23.77 -4.21
C ASP A 409 -2.20 -23.82 -3.39
N TYR A 410 -2.29 -24.27 -2.14
CA TYR A 410 -1.13 -24.38 -1.25
C TYR A 410 -0.08 -25.37 -1.78
N PHE A 411 -0.52 -26.47 -2.37
CA PHE A 411 0.35 -27.53 -2.91
C PHE A 411 0.71 -27.34 -4.40
N ALA A 412 0.10 -26.37 -5.09
CA ALA A 412 0.22 -26.21 -6.55
C ALA A 412 1.65 -26.07 -7.08
N THR A 413 2.59 -25.58 -6.25
CA THR A 413 3.98 -25.32 -6.65
C THR A 413 4.94 -26.44 -6.25
N LEU A 414 4.45 -27.50 -5.56
CA LEU A 414 5.31 -28.58 -5.14
C LEU A 414 5.63 -29.49 -6.35
N ALA A 415 6.91 -29.82 -6.51
CA ALA A 415 7.37 -30.82 -7.47
C ALA A 415 7.13 -32.23 -6.88
N PHE A 416 5.86 -32.57 -6.66
CA PHE A 416 5.41 -33.86 -6.13
C PHE A 416 4.44 -34.51 -7.12
N ASP A 417 4.48 -35.83 -7.27
CA ASP A 417 3.55 -36.54 -8.16
C ASP A 417 2.16 -36.55 -7.50
N GLY A 418 1.35 -35.56 -7.89
CA GLY A 418 0.17 -35.08 -7.16
C GLY A 418 -1.08 -35.94 -7.27
N SER A 419 -1.01 -37.26 -7.57
CA SER A 419 -2.19 -38.13 -7.57
C SER A 419 -2.92 -38.12 -6.22
N ASP A 420 -2.18 -37.97 -5.11
CA ASP A 420 -2.73 -38.01 -3.76
C ASP A 420 -3.42 -36.70 -3.32
N PHE A 421 -3.18 -35.56 -3.98
CA PHE A 421 -3.79 -34.28 -3.66
C PHE A 421 -5.01 -33.94 -4.54
N SER A 422 -5.16 -34.59 -5.70
CA SER A 422 -6.28 -34.35 -6.62
C SER A 422 -7.67 -34.74 -6.00
N ASP A 423 -7.68 -35.75 -5.14
CA ASP A 423 -8.88 -36.21 -4.49
C ASP A 423 -9.34 -35.28 -3.35
N LEU A 424 -8.41 -34.53 -2.74
CA LEU A 424 -8.71 -33.55 -1.69
C LEU A 424 -9.46 -32.32 -2.23
N ALA A 425 -9.16 -31.88 -3.44
CA ALA A 425 -9.85 -30.77 -4.09
C ALA A 425 -11.33 -31.06 -4.36
N GLN A 426 -11.70 -32.34 -4.57
CA GLN A 426 -13.10 -32.74 -4.75
C GLN A 426 -13.88 -32.86 -3.44
N GLN A 427 -13.23 -33.09 -2.32
CA GLN A 427 -13.87 -33.23 -1.00
C GLN A 427 -14.22 -31.87 -0.38
N THR A 428 -13.49 -30.79 -0.73
CA THR A 428 -13.72 -29.45 -0.19
C THR A 428 -15.07 -28.85 -0.66
N THR A 429 -15.61 -29.33 -1.78
CA THR A 429 -16.93 -28.89 -2.30
C THR A 429 -18.11 -29.49 -1.51
N ILE A 430 -17.89 -30.52 -0.71
CA ILE A 430 -18.95 -31.25 0.00
C ILE A 430 -19.19 -30.70 1.42
N ASN A 431 -18.22 -30.01 2.02
CA ASN A 431 -18.30 -29.58 3.42
C ASN A 431 -18.81 -28.14 3.65
N THR A 432 -19.22 -27.43 2.62
CA THR A 432 -19.86 -26.11 2.76
C THR A 432 -21.37 -26.15 2.99
N THR A 433 -21.94 -27.33 3.17
CA THR A 433 -23.38 -27.58 3.41
C THR A 433 -23.66 -28.28 4.75
N ARG A 434 -22.97 -27.92 5.82
CA ARG A 434 -23.40 -28.31 7.18
C ARG A 434 -23.28 -27.14 8.14
#